data_e0ebe6553c4d33b7fa91ffc77a3ba54b
#
_entry.id   e0ebe6553c4d33b7fa91ffc77a3ba54b
#
_cell.length_a   1.000
_cell.length_b   1.000
_cell.length_c   1.000
_cell.angle_alpha   90.00
_cell.angle_beta   90.00
_cell.angle_gamma   90.00
#
_symmetry.space_group_name_H-M   'P 1'
#
loop_
_entity.id
_entity.type
_entity.pdbx_description
1 polymer ?
#
loop_
_entity_poly.entity_id
_entity_poly.type
_entity_poly.pdbx_seq_one_letter_code
_entity_poly.pdbx_strand_id
1 'polypeptide(L)'
;MLARFRPYGPLLLILFAACFDYAAAPRDQLVAGREVRITLTTDARTTLASKVGAQVKSVSGRLKTVDTSGVTVAMSRTTLLDNTEGSWNGELVAIPANDIAEVEQRKISGGKTVVLVALVTGVAVAVALAVGLSTSSSQNGSQSGQAK
;
A
#
# COMPACT_ATOMS: atom_id res chain seq x y z
N MET A 1 21.19 6.40 -27.79
CA MET A 1 19.73 6.43 -27.92
C MET A 1 18.99 6.14 -26.61
N LEU A 2 19.44 6.67 -25.45
CA LEU A 2 18.90 6.33 -24.10
C LEU A 2 18.22 7.51 -23.37
N ALA A 3 17.98 8.64 -24.05
CA ALA A 3 17.58 9.89 -23.39
C ALA A 3 16.06 10.19 -23.37
N ARG A 4 15.19 9.31 -23.90
CA ARG A 4 13.74 9.61 -24.04
C ARG A 4 12.79 8.94 -23.02
N PHE A 5 13.31 8.14 -22.08
CA PHE A 5 12.47 7.45 -21.07
C PHE A 5 12.30 8.22 -19.74
N ARG A 6 12.76 9.45 -19.66
CA ARG A 6 12.82 10.24 -18.42
C ARG A 6 11.48 10.70 -17.81
N PRO A 7 10.36 10.93 -18.55
CA PRO A 7 9.12 11.40 -17.91
C PRO A 7 8.25 10.31 -17.28
N TYR A 8 8.47 9.03 -17.58
CA TYR A 8 7.58 7.95 -17.08
C TYR A 8 8.01 7.32 -15.75
N GLY A 9 9.21 7.62 -15.26
CA GLY A 9 9.72 7.11 -13.99
C GLY A 9 8.85 7.46 -12.77
N PRO A 10 8.45 8.73 -12.59
CA PRO A 10 7.61 9.09 -11.44
C PRO A 10 6.19 8.54 -11.54
N LEU A 11 5.64 8.36 -12.74
CA LEU A 11 4.32 7.78 -12.95
C LEU A 11 4.27 6.30 -12.54
N LEU A 12 5.33 5.55 -12.80
CA LEU A 12 5.46 4.14 -12.41
C LEU A 12 5.53 3.97 -10.88
N LEU A 13 6.22 4.88 -10.18
CA LEU A 13 6.31 4.88 -8.71
C LEU A 13 4.96 5.13 -8.02
N ILE A 14 4.10 5.97 -8.57
CA ILE A 14 2.77 6.27 -8.02
C ILE A 14 1.86 5.05 -8.10
N LEU A 15 1.99 4.20 -9.12
CA LEU A 15 1.20 2.98 -9.29
C LEU A 15 1.48 1.92 -8.21
N PHE A 16 2.71 1.87 -7.67
CA PHE A 16 3.05 0.92 -6.60
C PHE A 16 2.47 1.30 -5.24
N ALA A 17 2.16 2.57 -4.98
CA ALA A 17 1.62 3.03 -3.71
C ALA A 17 0.16 2.59 -3.47
N ALA A 18 -0.58 2.21 -4.50
CA ALA A 18 -2.00 1.89 -4.43
C ALA A 18 -2.32 0.41 -4.08
N CYS A 19 -1.30 -0.45 -3.91
CA CYS A 19 -1.51 -1.89 -3.75
C CYS A 19 -1.86 -2.35 -2.32
N PHE A 20 -1.89 -1.45 -1.36
CA PHE A 20 -2.19 -1.79 0.03
C PHE A 20 -3.49 -1.14 0.48
N ASP A 21 -4.26 -1.88 1.25
CA ASP A 21 -5.51 -1.41 1.85
C ASP A 21 -5.61 -1.86 3.30
N TYR A 22 -6.32 -1.09 4.13
CA TYR A 22 -6.66 -1.48 5.48
C TYR A 22 -8.03 -2.14 5.46
N ALA A 23 -8.12 -3.35 5.95
CA ALA A 23 -9.38 -4.08 6.06
C ALA A 23 -9.62 -4.45 7.52
N ALA A 24 -10.86 -4.29 7.97
CA ALA A 24 -11.31 -4.77 9.27
C ALA A 24 -10.94 -6.25 9.42
N ALA A 25 -10.34 -6.59 10.54
CA ALA A 25 -9.90 -7.94 10.84
C ALA A 25 -10.38 -8.34 12.24
N PRO A 26 -11.17 -9.42 12.36
CA PRO A 26 -11.47 -10.02 13.65
C PRO A 26 -10.17 -10.41 14.38
N ARG A 27 -10.18 -10.39 15.70
CA ARG A 27 -8.98 -10.62 16.52
C ARG A 27 -8.30 -11.96 16.25
N ASP A 28 -9.08 -12.99 15.98
CA ASP A 28 -8.62 -14.36 15.66
C ASP A 28 -7.87 -14.44 14.31
N GLN A 29 -8.02 -13.45 13.45
CA GLN A 29 -7.35 -13.36 12.16
C GLN A 29 -6.13 -12.42 12.16
N LEU A 30 -5.83 -11.80 13.30
CA LEU A 30 -4.69 -10.91 13.41
C LEU A 30 -3.39 -11.70 13.36
N VAL A 31 -2.46 -11.28 12.51
CA VAL A 31 -1.16 -11.92 12.33
C VAL A 31 -0.07 -11.01 12.89
N ALA A 32 0.70 -11.53 13.86
CA ALA A 32 1.86 -10.82 14.40
C ALA A 32 2.85 -10.43 13.27
N GLY A 33 3.51 -9.31 13.44
CA GLY A 33 4.42 -8.74 12.44
C GLY A 33 3.75 -7.91 11.35
N ARG A 34 2.43 -7.98 11.19
CA ARG A 34 1.68 -7.15 10.24
C ARG A 34 1.44 -5.75 10.77
N GLU A 35 1.26 -4.81 9.86
CA GLU A 35 0.85 -3.45 10.20
C GLU A 35 -0.66 -3.42 10.47
N VAL A 36 -1.01 -2.82 11.60
CA VAL A 36 -2.41 -2.67 12.05
C VAL A 36 -2.71 -1.20 12.34
N ARG A 37 -3.99 -0.86 12.20
CA ARG A 37 -4.58 0.36 12.73
C ARG A 37 -5.63 -0.03 13.75
N ILE A 38 -5.54 0.53 14.95
CA ILE A 38 -6.45 0.26 16.07
C ILE A 38 -7.17 1.55 16.39
N THR A 39 -8.48 1.55 16.23
CA THR A 39 -9.35 2.65 16.67
C THR A 39 -9.69 2.44 18.13
N LEU A 40 -9.43 3.47 18.94
CA LEU A 40 -9.65 3.43 20.38
C LEU A 40 -11.10 3.78 20.73
N THR A 41 -11.63 3.15 21.78
CA THR A 41 -12.91 3.53 22.39
C THR A 41 -12.81 4.92 23.03
N THR A 42 -13.94 5.53 23.37
CA THR A 42 -13.96 6.83 24.06
C THR A 42 -13.27 6.74 25.42
N ASP A 43 -13.50 5.68 26.17
CA ASP A 43 -12.91 5.49 27.49
C ASP A 43 -11.40 5.25 27.41
N ALA A 44 -10.95 4.50 26.39
CA ALA A 44 -9.54 4.27 26.12
C ALA A 44 -8.73 5.55 25.89
N ARG A 45 -9.35 6.56 25.29
CA ARG A 45 -8.69 7.85 25.04
C ARG A 45 -8.31 8.56 26.34
N THR A 46 -9.05 8.32 27.41
CA THR A 46 -8.76 8.86 28.73
C THR A 46 -7.73 8.00 29.47
N THR A 47 -7.94 6.69 29.49
CA THR A 47 -7.07 5.75 30.24
C THR A 47 -5.67 5.62 29.61
N LEU A 48 -5.56 5.69 28.31
CA LEU A 48 -4.29 5.58 27.58
C LEU A 48 -3.66 6.95 27.26
N ALA A 49 -4.28 8.07 27.66
CA ALA A 49 -3.78 9.42 27.35
C ALA A 49 -2.33 9.65 27.78
N SER A 50 -1.91 9.10 28.92
CA SER A 50 -0.53 9.21 29.41
C SER A 50 0.49 8.42 28.58
N LYS A 51 0.04 7.41 27.85
CA LYS A 51 0.91 6.51 27.06
C LYS A 51 0.95 6.89 25.58
N VAL A 52 -0.18 7.26 24.99
CA VAL A 52 -0.32 7.51 23.55
C VAL A 52 -0.62 8.95 23.20
N GLY A 53 -0.86 9.80 24.20
CA GLY A 53 -1.27 11.20 24.02
C GLY A 53 -2.77 11.40 24.19
N ALA A 54 -3.15 12.64 24.51
CA ALA A 54 -4.55 13.03 24.65
C ALA A 54 -5.24 13.08 23.28
N GLN A 55 -6.54 12.77 23.27
CA GLN A 55 -7.40 12.85 22.08
C GLN A 55 -6.99 11.96 20.90
N VAL A 56 -6.24 10.87 21.15
CA VAL A 56 -5.88 9.91 20.10
C VAL A 56 -7.12 9.13 19.68
N LYS A 57 -7.46 9.20 18.39
CA LYS A 57 -8.53 8.45 17.73
C LYS A 57 -8.08 7.04 17.40
N SER A 58 -6.89 6.92 16.80
CA SER A 58 -6.35 5.63 16.40
C SER A 58 -4.82 5.58 16.52
N VAL A 59 -4.34 4.35 16.70
CA VAL A 59 -2.92 4.00 16.77
C VAL A 59 -2.59 3.09 15.61
N SER A 60 -1.54 3.38 14.87
CA SER A 60 -1.03 2.53 13.79
C SER A 60 0.38 2.05 14.12
N GLY A 61 0.68 0.82 13.75
CA GLY A 61 2.00 0.24 13.99
C GLY A 61 2.06 -1.24 13.68
N ARG A 62 3.20 -1.85 14.03
CA ARG A 62 3.41 -3.27 13.82
C ARG A 62 2.91 -4.08 15.01
N LEU A 63 1.99 -5.00 14.76
CA LEU A 63 1.47 -5.93 15.75
C LEU A 63 2.59 -6.84 16.28
N LYS A 64 2.79 -6.88 17.57
CA LYS A 64 3.79 -7.73 18.23
C LYS A 64 3.16 -8.98 18.80
N THR A 65 2.17 -8.80 19.67
CA THR A 65 1.44 -9.90 20.31
C THR A 65 -0.06 -9.65 20.29
N VAL A 66 -0.81 -10.73 20.25
CA VAL A 66 -2.26 -10.76 20.41
C VAL A 66 -2.57 -11.80 21.46
N ASP A 67 -3.28 -11.41 22.48
CA ASP A 67 -3.76 -12.33 23.52
C ASP A 67 -5.20 -11.98 23.92
N THR A 68 -5.77 -12.75 24.84
CA THR A 68 -7.14 -12.56 25.31
C THR A 68 -7.32 -11.23 26.06
N SER A 69 -6.26 -10.71 26.66
CA SER A 69 -6.27 -9.45 27.42
C SER A 69 -6.18 -8.21 26.52
N GLY A 70 -5.60 -8.36 25.33
CA GLY A 70 -5.44 -7.23 24.41
C GLY A 70 -4.42 -7.47 23.30
N VAL A 71 -3.82 -6.39 22.83
CA VAL A 71 -2.78 -6.41 21.79
C VAL A 71 -1.61 -5.53 22.19
N THR A 72 -0.40 -5.94 21.81
CA THR A 72 0.79 -5.08 21.91
C THR A 72 1.24 -4.65 20.54
N VAL A 73 1.41 -3.36 20.37
CA VAL A 73 1.79 -2.74 19.09
C VAL A 73 3.07 -1.93 19.25
N ALA A 74 4.01 -2.10 18.32
CA ALA A 74 5.12 -1.18 18.13
C ALA A 74 4.61 -0.01 17.29
N MET A 75 4.37 1.13 17.92
CA MET A 75 3.71 2.29 17.34
C MET A 75 4.60 2.97 16.30
N SER A 76 4.02 3.28 15.17
CA SER A 76 4.66 4.12 14.13
C SER A 76 3.93 5.45 13.96
N ARG A 77 2.62 5.49 14.27
CA ARG A 77 1.79 6.66 14.06
C ARG A 77 0.59 6.67 15.00
N THR A 78 0.19 7.87 15.40
CA THR A 78 -1.11 8.15 16.02
C THR A 78 -1.91 9.09 15.14
N THR A 79 -3.23 8.95 15.12
CA THR A 79 -4.14 9.90 14.50
C THR A 79 -5.04 10.47 15.58
N LEU A 80 -5.10 11.78 15.70
CA LEU A 80 -5.93 12.51 16.64
C LEU A 80 -7.37 12.64 16.13
N LEU A 81 -8.27 13.13 16.98
CA LEU A 81 -9.68 13.37 16.62
C LEU A 81 -9.87 14.42 15.52
N ASP A 82 -8.96 15.39 15.43
CA ASP A 82 -8.90 16.40 14.37
C ASP A 82 -8.22 15.91 13.08
N ASN A 83 -7.88 14.61 13.01
CA ASN A 83 -7.12 13.95 11.96
C ASN A 83 -5.66 14.40 11.82
N THR A 84 -5.11 15.13 12.79
CA THR A 84 -3.67 15.39 12.88
C THR A 84 -2.94 14.09 13.16
N GLU A 85 -1.78 13.89 12.53
CA GLU A 85 -0.97 12.70 12.70
C GLU A 85 0.29 13.00 13.53
N GLY A 86 0.59 12.13 14.49
CA GLY A 86 1.82 12.11 15.26
C GLY A 86 2.69 10.91 14.87
N SER A 87 4.01 11.12 14.75
CA SER A 87 4.98 10.05 14.45
C SER A 87 5.56 9.45 15.72
N TRP A 88 5.83 8.15 15.69
CA TRP A 88 6.41 7.35 16.77
C TRP A 88 7.55 6.48 16.25
N ASN A 89 8.49 6.11 17.11
CA ASN A 89 9.71 5.39 16.72
C ASN A 89 9.69 3.89 17.08
N GLY A 90 8.50 3.30 17.20
CA GLY A 90 8.38 1.87 17.50
C GLY A 90 8.22 1.55 18.97
N GLU A 91 7.81 2.51 19.80
CA GLU A 91 7.50 2.30 21.20
C GLU A 91 6.41 1.25 21.36
N LEU A 92 6.62 0.34 22.33
CA LEU A 92 5.68 -0.74 22.61
C LEU A 92 4.54 -0.24 23.50
N VAL A 93 3.33 -0.34 23.01
CA VAL A 93 2.13 -0.02 23.76
C VAL A 93 1.20 -1.23 23.81
N ALA A 94 0.85 -1.65 25.02
CA ALA A 94 -0.19 -2.63 25.26
C ALA A 94 -1.54 -1.94 25.35
N ILE A 95 -2.47 -2.37 24.50
CA ILE A 95 -3.84 -1.85 24.42
C ILE A 95 -4.78 -2.95 24.89
N PRO A 96 -5.49 -2.75 26.01
CA PRO A 96 -6.45 -3.71 26.52
C PRO A 96 -7.59 -3.99 25.53
N ALA A 97 -8.12 -5.20 25.58
CA ALA A 97 -9.17 -5.63 24.70
C ALA A 97 -10.42 -4.75 24.73
N ASN A 98 -10.76 -4.24 25.91
CA ASN A 98 -11.94 -3.36 26.12
C ASN A 98 -11.74 -1.94 25.57
N ASP A 99 -10.49 -1.54 25.36
CA ASP A 99 -10.11 -0.23 24.86
C ASP A 99 -10.10 -0.16 23.32
N ILE A 100 -10.34 -1.28 22.67
CA ILE A 100 -10.31 -1.42 21.21
C ILE A 100 -11.72 -1.36 20.65
N ALA A 101 -12.03 -0.35 19.86
CA ALA A 101 -13.28 -0.24 19.11
C ALA A 101 -13.23 -1.06 17.82
N GLU A 102 -12.12 -0.94 17.07
CA GLU A 102 -11.94 -1.61 15.78
C GLU A 102 -10.47 -1.88 15.53
N VAL A 103 -10.19 -3.01 14.87
CA VAL A 103 -8.84 -3.32 14.36
C VAL A 103 -8.91 -3.53 12.86
N GLU A 104 -8.09 -2.79 12.16
CA GLU A 104 -7.84 -2.96 10.75
C GLU A 104 -6.42 -3.50 10.52
N GLN A 105 -6.26 -4.48 9.67
CA GLN A 105 -4.95 -4.99 9.27
C GLN A 105 -4.64 -4.61 7.83
N ARG A 106 -3.41 -4.18 7.60
CA ARG A 106 -2.92 -3.89 6.25
C ARG A 106 -2.84 -5.17 5.44
N LYS A 107 -3.61 -5.24 4.36
CA LYS A 107 -3.66 -6.36 3.42
C LYS A 107 -3.21 -5.90 2.04
N ILE A 108 -2.63 -6.83 1.29
CA ILE A 108 -2.37 -6.59 -0.13
C ILE A 108 -3.73 -6.66 -0.84
N SER A 109 -4.11 -5.59 -1.51
CA SER A 109 -5.35 -5.54 -2.29
C SER A 109 -5.18 -6.35 -3.57
N GLY A 110 -5.53 -7.64 -3.52
CA GLY A 110 -5.39 -8.56 -4.66
C GLY A 110 -6.08 -8.05 -5.92
N GLY A 111 -7.27 -7.46 -5.80
CA GLY A 111 -7.99 -6.89 -6.93
C GLY A 111 -7.25 -5.73 -7.60
N LYS A 112 -6.70 -4.80 -6.81
CA LYS A 112 -5.91 -3.67 -7.33
C LYS A 112 -4.62 -4.14 -7.99
N THR A 113 -3.99 -5.19 -7.44
CA THR A 113 -2.77 -5.78 -7.99
C THR A 113 -3.04 -6.46 -9.34
N VAL A 114 -4.13 -7.20 -9.49
CA VAL A 114 -4.51 -7.85 -10.75
C VAL A 114 -4.76 -6.81 -11.85
N VAL A 115 -5.51 -5.75 -11.54
CA VAL A 115 -5.77 -4.66 -12.51
C VAL A 115 -4.47 -4.00 -12.94
N LEU A 116 -3.55 -3.72 -12.00
CA LEU A 116 -2.26 -3.13 -12.31
C LEU A 116 -1.42 -4.01 -13.23
N VAL A 117 -1.32 -5.32 -12.93
CA VAL A 117 -0.57 -6.28 -13.77
C VAL A 117 -1.18 -6.36 -15.16
N ALA A 118 -2.50 -6.45 -15.28
CA ALA A 118 -3.19 -6.49 -16.57
C ALA A 118 -2.93 -5.23 -17.40
N LEU A 119 -2.92 -4.07 -16.78
CA LEU A 119 -2.71 -2.79 -17.45
C LEU A 119 -1.26 -2.66 -17.95
N VAL A 120 -0.27 -3.02 -17.12
CA VAL A 120 1.15 -3.01 -17.50
C VAL A 120 1.42 -3.99 -18.63
N THR A 121 0.87 -5.21 -18.56
CA THR A 121 1.02 -6.23 -19.60
C THR A 121 0.35 -5.80 -20.90
N GLY A 122 -0.84 -5.22 -20.84
CA GLY A 122 -1.57 -4.72 -22.00
C GLY A 122 -0.82 -3.61 -22.74
N VAL A 123 -0.24 -2.66 -22.01
CA VAL A 123 0.58 -1.58 -22.59
C VAL A 123 1.85 -2.14 -23.24
N ALA A 124 2.53 -3.08 -22.60
CA ALA A 124 3.74 -3.70 -23.14
C ALA A 124 3.46 -4.44 -24.46
N VAL A 125 2.36 -5.20 -24.55
CA VAL A 125 1.93 -5.88 -25.76
C VAL A 125 1.56 -4.88 -26.87
N ALA A 126 0.82 -3.83 -26.55
CA ALA A 126 0.45 -2.80 -27.51
C ALA A 126 1.68 -2.09 -28.12
N VAL A 127 2.67 -1.76 -27.28
CA VAL A 127 3.93 -1.17 -27.74
C VAL A 127 4.71 -2.12 -28.64
N ALA A 128 4.80 -3.40 -28.25
CA ALA A 128 5.49 -4.42 -29.05
C ALA A 128 4.86 -4.61 -30.44
N LEU A 129 3.52 -4.63 -30.52
CA LEU A 129 2.79 -4.72 -31.78
C LEU A 129 2.99 -3.45 -32.64
N ALA A 130 2.95 -2.26 -32.05
CA ALA A 130 3.17 -1.01 -32.79
C ALA A 130 4.57 -0.92 -33.39
N VAL A 131 5.60 -1.37 -32.67
CA VAL A 131 6.98 -1.40 -33.16
C VAL A 131 7.16 -2.47 -34.22
N GLY A 132 6.56 -3.66 -34.04
CA GLY A 132 6.62 -4.76 -35.01
C GLY A 132 5.98 -4.42 -36.34
N LEU A 133 4.85 -3.71 -36.34
CA LEU A 133 4.19 -3.25 -37.56
C LEU A 133 4.99 -2.16 -38.29
N SER A 134 5.75 -1.33 -37.58
CA SER A 134 6.58 -0.28 -38.19
C SER A 134 7.81 -0.83 -38.91
N THR A 135 8.34 -1.98 -38.46
CA THR A 135 9.51 -2.63 -39.08
C THR A 135 9.16 -3.43 -40.32
N SER A 136 7.93 -3.94 -40.45
CA SER A 136 7.50 -4.71 -41.62
C SER A 136 7.17 -3.88 -42.89
N SER A 137 6.98 -2.57 -42.76
CA SER A 137 6.67 -1.70 -43.91
C SER A 137 7.90 -1.16 -44.64
N SER A 138 9.12 -1.43 -44.19
CA SER A 138 10.34 -0.87 -44.81
C SER A 138 11.06 -1.83 -45.78
N GLN A 139 10.54 -3.04 -46.02
CA GLN A 139 11.26 -4.03 -46.87
C GLN A 139 10.68 -4.28 -48.26
N ASN A 140 9.73 -3.46 -48.73
CA ASN A 140 9.14 -3.68 -50.04
C ASN A 140 9.41 -2.54 -51.02
N GLY A 141 10.69 -2.17 -51.21
CA GLY A 141 11.02 -1.09 -52.13
C GLY A 141 12.46 -1.13 -52.62
N SER A 142 12.91 -2.22 -53.26
CA SER A 142 14.09 -2.17 -54.16
C SER A 142 14.26 -3.50 -54.89
N GLN A 143 13.45 -3.75 -55.90
CA GLN A 143 13.81 -4.60 -57.05
C GLN A 143 13.04 -4.13 -58.29
N SER A 144 13.63 -3.24 -59.04
CA SER A 144 13.31 -3.12 -60.45
C SER A 144 14.49 -2.49 -61.16
N GLY A 145 15.14 -3.22 -62.02
CA GLY A 145 15.73 -2.68 -63.22
C GLY A 145 17.24 -2.75 -63.38
N GLN A 146 17.72 -3.88 -63.80
CA GLN A 146 18.79 -3.87 -64.83
C GLN A 146 18.58 -5.01 -65.80
N ALA A 147 18.04 -4.64 -66.97
CA ALA A 147 18.18 -5.41 -68.19
C ALA A 147 18.77 -4.51 -69.26
N LYS A 148 19.88 -4.93 -69.78
CA LYS A 148 20.55 -4.56 -71.01
C LYS A 148 21.73 -3.63 -70.92
#